data_704c04f5bbf95ed4b01aa3c21492ffb2
#
_entry.id   704c04f5bbf95ed4b01aa3c21492ffb2
#
_cell.length_a   1.000
_cell.length_b   1.000
_cell.length_c   1.000
_cell.angle_alpha   90.00
_cell.angle_beta   90.00
_cell.angle_gamma   90.00
#
_symmetry.space_group_name_H-M   'P 1'
#
loop_
_entity.id
_entity.type
_entity.pdbx_description
1 polymer ?
#
loop_
_entity_poly.entity_id
_entity_poly.type
_entity_poly.pdbx_seq_one_letter_code
_entity_poly.pdbx_strand_id
1 'polypeptide(L)' 'MRGKKPTLAQKKFLKIKGLNPANWLVISDDQYRIIVMHRHSLKHKTLIRGTW' A
#
# COMPACT_ATOMS: atom_id res chain seq x y z
N MET A 1 7.64 10.44 8.28
CA MET A 1 7.75 9.02 8.61
C MET A 1 7.89 8.19 7.34
N ARG A 2 8.74 7.21 7.35
CA ARG A 2 8.98 6.40 6.17
C ARG A 2 8.05 5.22 6.12
N GLY A 3 7.68 4.82 4.91
CA GLY A 3 6.90 3.63 4.71
C GLY A 3 7.74 2.37 4.91
N LYS A 4 7.08 1.28 5.21
CA LYS A 4 7.71 -0.03 5.38
C LYS A 4 7.45 -0.89 4.16
N LYS A 5 8.33 -1.86 3.92
CA LYS A 5 8.10 -2.82 2.85
C LYS A 5 6.81 -3.58 3.13
N PRO A 6 5.96 -3.78 2.13
CA PRO A 6 4.71 -4.49 2.34
C PRO A 6 4.95 -5.96 2.68
N THR A 7 4.08 -6.50 3.53
CA THR A 7 4.06 -7.93 3.81
C THR A 7 3.52 -8.67 2.60
N LEU A 8 3.59 -10.01 2.63
CA LEU A 8 3.08 -10.81 1.52
C LEU A 8 1.60 -10.51 1.23
N ALA A 9 0.78 -10.43 2.29
CA ALA A 9 -0.63 -10.13 2.13
C ALA A 9 -0.85 -8.72 1.54
N GLN A 10 -0.06 -7.76 1.98
CA GLN A 10 -0.15 -6.41 1.47
C GLN A 10 0.31 -6.34 0.01
N LYS A 11 1.32 -7.11 -0.36
CA LYS A 11 1.77 -7.18 -1.75
C LYS A 11 0.66 -7.68 -2.66
N LYS A 12 -0.06 -8.71 -2.22
CA LYS A 12 -1.18 -9.24 -2.99
C LYS A 12 -2.28 -8.21 -3.15
N PHE A 13 -2.57 -7.47 -2.09
CA PHE A 13 -3.58 -6.43 -2.13
C PHE A 13 -3.20 -5.33 -3.12
N LEU A 14 -1.96 -4.88 -3.07
CA LEU A 14 -1.47 -3.85 -3.98
C LEU A 14 -1.56 -4.31 -5.43
N LYS A 15 -1.21 -5.57 -5.68
CA LYS A 15 -1.26 -6.11 -7.02
C LYS A 15 -2.69 -6.17 -7.55
N ILE A 16 -3.65 -6.53 -6.70
CA ILE A 16 -5.05 -6.54 -7.06
C ILE A 16 -5.53 -5.14 -7.44
N LYS A 17 -5.02 -4.12 -6.76
CA LYS A 17 -5.37 -2.74 -7.05
C LYS A 17 -4.61 -2.15 -8.24
N GLY A 18 -3.80 -2.95 -8.91
CA GLY A 18 -3.06 -2.48 -10.08
C GLY A 18 -1.78 -1.74 -9.75
N LEU A 19 -1.30 -1.90 -8.53
CA LEU A 19 -0.06 -1.24 -8.09
C LEU A 19 1.08 -2.24 -8.04
N ASN A 20 2.29 -1.77 -8.36
CA ASN A 20 3.47 -2.61 -8.27
C ASN A 20 3.98 -2.60 -6.83
N PRO A 21 3.86 -3.71 -6.10
CA PRO A 21 4.26 -3.72 -4.69
C PRO A 21 5.75 -3.46 -4.48
N ALA A 22 6.57 -3.63 -5.50
CA ALA A 22 8.00 -3.33 -5.40
C ALA A 22 8.26 -1.82 -5.35
N ASN A 23 7.31 -1.01 -5.84
CA ASN A 23 7.46 0.44 -5.90
C ASN A 23 6.67 1.18 -4.82
N TRP A 24 5.88 0.47 -4.05
CA TRP A 24 5.03 1.09 -3.03
C TRP A 24 5.42 0.62 -1.64
N LEU A 25 5.44 1.56 -0.71
CA LEU A 25 5.72 1.29 0.69
C LEU A 25 4.46 1.53 1.50
N VAL A 26 4.25 0.74 2.55
CA VAL A 26 3.08 0.88 3.40
C VAL A 26 3.38 1.86 4.52
N ILE A 27 2.60 2.93 4.60
CA ILE A 27 2.72 3.92 5.66
C ILE A 27 1.81 3.56 6.82
N SER A 28 0.58 3.19 6.51
CA SER A 28 -0.40 2.85 7.52
C SER A 28 -1.28 1.73 7.01
N ASP A 29 -1.62 0.79 7.88
CA ASP A 29 -2.45 -0.36 7.52
C ASP A 29 -3.55 -0.49 8.57
N ASP A 30 -4.74 -0.05 8.18
CA ASP A 30 -5.95 -0.10 8.99
C ASP A 30 -6.83 -1.23 8.52
N GLN A 31 -7.82 -1.61 9.35
CA GLN A 31 -8.77 -2.65 8.92
C GLN A 31 -9.73 -2.13 7.84
N TYR A 32 -9.82 -0.82 7.65
CA TYR A 32 -10.70 -0.24 6.65
C TYR A 32 -9.96 0.30 5.45
N ARG A 33 -8.70 0.64 5.60
CA ARG A 33 -7.93 1.24 4.52
C ARG A 33 -6.44 1.00 4.73
N ILE A 34 -5.70 1.14 3.64
CA ILE A 34 -4.25 1.06 3.68
C ILE A 34 -3.71 2.30 2.96
N ILE A 35 -2.76 2.96 3.58
CA ILE A 35 -2.12 4.14 2.99
C ILE A 35 -0.72 3.74 2.55
N VAL A 36 -0.42 3.99 1.28
CA VAL A 36 0.86 3.62 0.69
C VAL A 36 1.52 4.85 0.09
N MET A 37 2.82 4.78 -0.09
CA MET A 37 3.60 5.85 -0.68
C MET A 37 4.50 5.28 -1.76
N HIS A 38 4.55 5.94 -2.92
CA HIS A 38 5.44 5.53 -3.98
C HIS A 38 6.88 5.86 -3.61
N ARG A 39 7.76 4.87 -3.70
CA ARG A 39 9.14 5.01 -3.22
C ARG A 39 9.96 6.04 -4.00
N HIS A 40 9.62 6.28 -5.24
CA HIS A 40 10.37 7.21 -6.08
C HIS A 40 9.74 8.60 -6.11
N SER A 41 8.44 8.68 -6.33
CA SER A 41 7.76 9.96 -6.46
C SER A 41 7.22 10.48 -5.12
N LEU A 42 7.28 9.68 -4.07
CA LEU A 42 6.83 10.04 -2.72
C LEU A 42 5.35 10.46 -2.66
N LYS A 43 4.57 10.03 -3.63
CA LYS A 43 3.14 10.31 -3.63
C LYS A 43 2.41 9.32 -2.76
N HIS A 44 1.46 9.82 -1.98
CA HIS A 44 0.65 8.98 -1.11
C HIS A 44 -0.63 8.55 -1.82
N LYS A 45 -1.09 7.36 -1.48
CA LYS A 45 -2.33 6.84 -2.03
C LYS A 45 -3.06 6.06 -0.95
N THR A 46 -4.36 6.32 -0.82
CA THR A 46 -5.19 5.61 0.13
C THR A 46 -6.05 4.59 -0.60
N LEU A 47 -5.98 3.34 -0.17
CA LEU A 47 -6.73 2.26 -0.76
C LEU A 47 -7.72 1.74 0.27
N ILE A 48 -8.98 1.60 -0.13
CA ILE A 48 -10.03 1.11 0.75
C ILE A 48 -10.04 -0.41 0.70
N ARG A 49 -10.00 -1.05 1.87
CA ARG A 49 -9.96 -2.50 1.94
C ARG A 49 -11.15 -3.12 2.69
N GLY A 50 -12.09 -2.30 3.08
CA GLY A 50 -13.21 -2.76 3.89
C GLY A 50 -14.30 -3.52 3.17
N THR A 51 -14.23 -3.62 1.85
CA THR A 51 -15.29 -4.22 1.04
C THR A 51 -14.81 -5.42 0.24
N TRP A 52 -13.96 -6.17 0.78
CA TRP A 52 -13.42 -7.37 0.13
C TRP A 52 -14.46 -8.28 -0.46
#